data_d6f903643404ba96076e3c69a503f77c
#
_entry.id   d6f903643404ba96076e3c69a503f77c
#
_cell.length_a   1.000
_cell.length_b   1.000
_cell.length_c   1.000
_cell.angle_alpha   90.00
_cell.angle_beta   90.00
_cell.angle_gamma   90.00
#
_symmetry.space_group_name_H-M   'P 1'
#
loop_
_entity.id
_entity.type
_entity.pdbx_description
1 polymer ?
#
loop_
_entity_poly.entity_id
_entity_poly.type
_entity_poly.pdbx_seq_one_letter_code
_entity_poly.pdbx_strand_id
1 'polypeptide(L)'
;WELDLWAKISDEASAAASDVAEQLALYQAARDTLSAEVMQGWLKLVNLNRSVAIEKQRVELLEKNEQWILQRYRSGLGDLEDLDSAQTSAASARASLIATQESLQQQQRALNLLLGRSYGSTAIAADYPQVLLPLAGLADQTLQRRPDLKAAYLAIEASDFRTSVAYKEMLPSISLEAALS
;
A
#
# COMPACT_ATOMS: atom_id res chain seq x y z
N TRP A 1 -25.01 -39.83 21.40
CA TRP A 1 -25.47 -38.44 21.36
C TRP A 1 -25.09 -37.81 22.68
N GLU A 2 -24.35 -36.69 22.63
CA GLU A 2 -24.01 -35.88 23.80
C GLU A 2 -25.11 -34.81 23.96
N LEU A 3 -25.68 -34.70 25.15
CA LEU A 3 -26.68 -33.67 25.46
C LEU A 3 -25.92 -32.41 25.91
N ASP A 4 -26.10 -31.31 25.19
CA ASP A 4 -25.47 -30.01 25.50
C ASP A 4 -26.18 -29.28 26.66
N LEU A 5 -26.22 -29.93 27.82
CA LEU A 5 -26.91 -29.44 29.02
C LEU A 5 -26.27 -28.15 29.57
N TRP A 6 -24.99 -27.99 29.35
CA TRP A 6 -24.21 -26.89 29.86
C TRP A 6 -23.89 -25.83 28.77
N ALA A 7 -24.45 -26.03 27.56
CA ALA A 7 -24.15 -25.19 26.39
C ALA A 7 -22.65 -25.14 26.03
N LYS A 8 -21.91 -26.23 26.24
CA LYS A 8 -20.51 -26.35 25.86
C LYS A 8 -20.34 -26.39 24.33
N ILE A 9 -21.11 -27.26 23.66
CA ILE A 9 -21.09 -27.42 22.20
C ILE A 9 -21.54 -26.13 21.52
N SER A 10 -22.54 -25.43 22.13
CA SER A 10 -22.99 -24.13 21.67
C SER A 10 -21.89 -23.05 21.77
N ASP A 11 -21.14 -23.03 22.86
CA ASP A 11 -20.02 -22.07 23.01
C ASP A 11 -18.86 -22.41 22.06
N GLU A 12 -18.55 -23.68 21.82
CA GLU A 12 -17.59 -24.11 20.81
C GLU A 12 -17.98 -23.62 19.41
N ALA A 13 -19.26 -23.80 19.06
CA ALA A 13 -19.79 -23.30 17.79
C ALA A 13 -19.73 -21.78 17.71
N SER A 14 -19.99 -21.06 18.80
CA SER A 14 -19.91 -19.60 18.87
C SER A 14 -18.46 -19.12 18.74
N ALA A 15 -17.50 -19.79 19.40
CA ALA A 15 -16.08 -19.52 19.23
C ALA A 15 -15.64 -19.68 17.76
N ALA A 16 -16.03 -20.78 17.12
CA ALA A 16 -15.72 -21.03 15.72
C ALA A 16 -16.39 -20.00 14.78
N ALA A 17 -17.61 -19.56 15.08
CA ALA A 17 -18.28 -18.52 14.32
C ALA A 17 -17.54 -17.16 14.45
N SER A 18 -17.07 -16.81 15.65
CA SER A 18 -16.27 -15.60 15.88
C SER A 18 -14.91 -15.68 15.16
N ASP A 19 -14.26 -16.85 15.11
CA ASP A 19 -13.03 -17.06 14.32
C ASP A 19 -13.27 -16.82 12.81
N VAL A 20 -14.36 -17.33 12.25
CA VAL A 20 -14.71 -17.08 10.85
C VAL A 20 -14.95 -15.60 10.60
N ALA A 21 -15.65 -14.93 11.51
CA ALA A 21 -15.91 -13.49 11.41
C ALA A 21 -14.62 -12.67 11.53
N GLU A 22 -13.68 -13.08 12.39
CA GLU A 22 -12.34 -12.50 12.50
C GLU A 22 -11.59 -12.60 11.16
N GLN A 23 -11.55 -13.81 10.54
CA GLN A 23 -10.86 -14.01 9.27
C GLN A 23 -11.46 -13.15 8.14
N LEU A 24 -12.78 -12.97 8.12
CA LEU A 24 -13.44 -12.07 7.17
C LEU A 24 -13.05 -10.59 7.40
N ALA A 25 -12.93 -10.17 8.66
CA ALA A 25 -12.50 -8.82 9.00
C ALA A 25 -11.01 -8.60 8.63
N LEU A 26 -10.13 -9.58 8.87
CA LEU A 26 -8.73 -9.55 8.45
C LEU A 26 -8.59 -9.49 6.91
N TYR A 27 -9.41 -10.26 6.20
CA TYR A 27 -9.45 -10.20 4.74
C TYR A 27 -9.81 -8.78 4.24
N GLN A 28 -10.82 -8.14 4.88
CA GLN A 28 -11.17 -6.77 4.53
C GLN A 28 -10.05 -5.78 4.87
N ALA A 29 -9.38 -5.93 6.01
CA ALA A 29 -8.23 -5.12 6.38
C ALA A 29 -7.09 -5.24 5.37
N ALA A 30 -6.80 -6.46 4.91
CA ALA A 30 -5.79 -6.71 3.88
C ALA A 30 -6.15 -6.06 2.53
N ARG A 31 -7.43 -6.11 2.14
CA ARG A 31 -7.91 -5.43 0.92
C ARG A 31 -7.75 -3.92 1.00
N ASP A 32 -8.08 -3.33 2.15
CA ASP A 32 -7.98 -1.89 2.36
C ASP A 32 -6.51 -1.45 2.34
N THR A 33 -5.61 -2.22 2.96
CA THR A 33 -4.17 -2.00 2.92
C THR A 33 -3.63 -2.07 1.50
N LEU A 34 -3.95 -3.13 0.76
CA LEU A 34 -3.54 -3.28 -0.64
C LEU A 34 -4.04 -2.13 -1.51
N SER A 35 -5.29 -1.70 -1.31
CA SER A 35 -5.87 -0.57 -2.03
C SER A 35 -5.11 0.72 -1.75
N ALA A 36 -4.73 0.96 -0.50
CA ALA A 36 -3.92 2.12 -0.11
C ALA A 36 -2.51 2.06 -0.73
N GLU A 37 -1.86 0.89 -0.74
CA GLU A 37 -0.55 0.71 -1.37
C GLU A 37 -0.58 0.96 -2.88
N VAL A 38 -1.62 0.47 -3.56
CA VAL A 38 -1.83 0.72 -5.00
C VAL A 38 -2.03 2.21 -5.27
N MET A 39 -2.84 2.89 -4.47
CA MET A 39 -3.06 4.34 -4.61
C MET A 39 -1.76 5.14 -4.37
N GLN A 40 -1.01 4.80 -3.32
CA GLN A 40 0.28 5.43 -3.02
C GLN A 40 1.30 5.17 -4.14
N GLY A 41 1.37 3.92 -4.63
CA GLY A 41 2.23 3.53 -5.74
C GLY A 41 1.91 4.29 -7.02
N TRP A 42 0.62 4.48 -7.30
CA TRP A 42 0.16 5.25 -8.46
C TRP A 42 0.48 6.76 -8.33
N LEU A 43 0.24 7.36 -7.17
CA LEU A 43 0.57 8.76 -6.91
C LEU A 43 2.08 9.01 -7.06
N LYS A 44 2.90 8.08 -6.56
CA LYS A 44 4.36 8.15 -6.73
C LYS A 44 4.76 8.07 -8.21
N LEU A 45 4.08 7.24 -8.99
CA LEU A 45 4.29 7.11 -10.42
C LEU A 45 3.98 8.42 -11.16
N VAL A 46 2.85 9.07 -10.87
CA VAL A 46 2.46 10.38 -11.42
C VAL A 46 3.50 11.44 -11.09
N ASN A 47 3.96 11.46 -9.83
CA ASN A 47 4.98 12.40 -9.38
C ASN A 47 6.32 12.21 -10.12
N LEU A 48 6.81 10.97 -10.24
CA LEU A 48 8.03 10.66 -10.97
C LEU A 48 7.92 11.03 -12.45
N ASN A 49 6.77 10.80 -13.07
CA ASN A 49 6.55 11.20 -14.47
C ASN A 49 6.66 12.72 -14.68
N ARG A 50 6.11 13.50 -13.74
CA ARG A 50 6.27 14.96 -13.73
C ARG A 50 7.72 15.39 -13.49
N SER A 51 8.41 14.72 -12.56
CA SER A 51 9.82 14.97 -12.31
C SER A 51 10.67 14.74 -13.56
N VAL A 52 10.42 13.66 -14.31
CA VAL A 52 11.10 13.40 -15.59
C VAL A 52 10.84 14.53 -16.60
N ALA A 53 9.62 15.06 -16.67
CA ALA A 53 9.32 16.17 -17.57
C ALA A 53 10.10 17.45 -17.18
N ILE A 54 10.19 17.76 -15.89
CA ILE A 54 10.95 18.90 -15.37
C ILE A 54 12.46 18.73 -15.63
N GLU A 55 12.99 17.53 -15.34
CA GLU A 55 14.41 17.24 -15.59
C GLU A 55 14.78 17.31 -17.07
N LYS A 56 13.89 16.89 -17.97
CA LYS A 56 14.08 17.07 -19.42
C LYS A 56 14.21 18.54 -19.81
N GLN A 57 13.32 19.39 -19.30
CA GLN A 57 13.37 20.83 -19.55
C GLN A 57 14.66 21.45 -18.97
N ARG A 58 15.08 21.00 -17.79
CA ARG A 58 16.33 21.44 -17.17
C ARG A 58 17.54 21.07 -18.01
N VAL A 59 17.62 19.82 -18.52
CA VAL A 59 18.72 19.38 -19.42
C VAL A 59 18.74 20.26 -20.67
N GLU A 60 17.59 20.47 -21.32
CA GLU A 60 17.50 21.31 -22.52
C GLU A 60 18.00 22.74 -22.29
N LEU A 61 17.63 23.33 -21.13
CA LEU A 61 18.07 24.68 -20.77
C LEU A 61 19.59 24.75 -20.54
N LEU A 62 20.16 23.77 -19.80
CA LEU A 62 21.58 23.74 -19.49
C LEU A 62 22.43 23.41 -20.71
N GLU A 63 21.95 22.59 -21.63
CA GLU A 63 22.61 22.33 -22.91
C GLU A 63 22.64 23.56 -23.83
N LYS A 64 21.55 24.31 -23.88
CA LYS A 64 21.53 25.60 -24.59
C LYS A 64 22.51 26.58 -23.98
N ASN A 65 22.58 26.66 -22.64
CA ASN A 65 23.53 27.50 -21.94
C ASN A 65 24.99 27.07 -22.22
N GLU A 66 25.30 25.78 -22.18
CA GLU A 66 26.61 25.23 -22.53
C GLU A 66 27.02 25.64 -23.95
N GLN A 67 26.12 25.48 -24.92
CA GLN A 67 26.36 25.89 -26.33
C GLN A 67 26.64 27.39 -26.44
N TRP A 68 25.89 28.23 -25.73
CA TRP A 68 26.10 29.69 -25.75
C TRP A 68 27.44 30.09 -25.15
N ILE A 69 27.85 29.50 -24.02
CA ILE A 69 29.15 29.76 -23.38
C ILE A 69 30.29 29.23 -24.27
N LEU A 70 30.13 28.06 -24.91
CA LEU A 70 31.10 27.53 -25.86
C LEU A 70 31.32 28.49 -27.06
N GLN A 71 30.26 29.09 -27.59
CA GLN A 71 30.37 30.07 -28.66
C GLN A 71 31.12 31.33 -28.22
N ARG A 72 30.84 31.83 -27.00
CA ARG A 72 31.57 32.96 -26.42
C ARG A 72 33.05 32.65 -26.24
N TYR A 73 33.37 31.46 -25.72
CA TYR A 73 34.75 31.01 -25.54
C TYR A 73 35.49 30.94 -26.88
N ARG A 74 34.89 30.37 -27.90
CA ARG A 74 35.47 30.28 -29.26
C ARG A 74 35.70 31.63 -29.92
N SER A 75 34.91 32.62 -29.56
CA SER A 75 35.06 34.00 -30.04
C SER A 75 36.08 34.82 -29.25
N GLY A 76 36.73 34.21 -28.24
CA GLY A 76 37.65 34.94 -27.35
C GLY A 76 37.01 35.88 -26.35
N LEU A 77 35.68 35.77 -26.17
CA LEU A 77 34.88 36.63 -25.28
C LEU A 77 34.44 35.89 -23.98
N GLY A 78 34.86 34.67 -23.79
CA GLY A 78 34.51 33.83 -22.64
C GLY A 78 35.73 33.24 -21.98
N ASP A 79 35.56 32.77 -20.74
CA ASP A 79 36.59 32.12 -19.94
C ASP A 79 36.44 30.58 -20.01
N LEU A 80 37.56 29.87 -19.83
CA LEU A 80 37.58 28.42 -19.77
C LEU A 80 36.85 27.89 -18.53
N GLU A 81 36.94 28.59 -17.41
CA GLU A 81 36.26 28.21 -16.15
C GLU A 81 34.75 28.24 -16.30
N ASP A 82 34.20 29.24 -17.00
CA ASP A 82 32.78 29.30 -17.33
C ASP A 82 32.35 28.13 -18.19
N LEU A 83 33.17 27.73 -19.17
CA LEU A 83 32.89 26.60 -20.05
C LEU A 83 32.88 25.26 -19.28
N ASP A 84 33.91 25.01 -18.46
CA ASP A 84 33.97 23.79 -17.63
C ASP A 84 32.81 23.72 -16.64
N SER A 85 32.43 24.83 -16.03
CA SER A 85 31.26 24.92 -15.14
C SER A 85 29.95 24.58 -15.87
N ALA A 86 29.75 25.12 -17.08
CA ALA A 86 28.56 24.86 -17.89
C ALA A 86 28.49 23.39 -18.33
N GLN A 87 29.63 22.80 -18.76
CA GLN A 87 29.71 21.41 -19.15
C GLN A 87 29.40 20.47 -17.96
N THR A 88 29.98 20.76 -16.80
CA THR A 88 29.73 20.00 -15.57
C THR A 88 28.26 20.06 -15.17
N SER A 89 27.64 21.24 -15.27
CA SER A 89 26.24 21.44 -14.96
C SER A 89 25.32 20.66 -15.90
N ALA A 90 25.57 20.69 -17.20
CA ALA A 90 24.82 19.93 -18.20
C ALA A 90 25.00 18.42 -18.03
N ALA A 91 26.23 17.95 -17.76
CA ALA A 91 26.51 16.54 -17.49
C ALA A 91 25.77 16.05 -16.22
N SER A 92 25.78 16.82 -15.15
CA SER A 92 25.07 16.52 -13.91
C SER A 92 23.56 16.45 -14.12
N ALA A 93 23.00 17.36 -14.92
CA ALA A 93 21.56 17.34 -15.23
C ALA A 93 21.17 16.10 -16.05
N ARG A 94 21.98 15.69 -17.03
CA ARG A 94 21.77 14.43 -17.78
C ARG A 94 21.79 13.21 -16.87
N ALA A 95 22.74 13.15 -15.94
CA ALA A 95 22.83 12.05 -14.97
C ALA A 95 21.58 12.02 -14.07
N SER A 96 21.11 13.16 -13.57
CA SER A 96 19.86 13.27 -12.79
C SER A 96 18.64 12.81 -13.58
N LEU A 97 18.53 13.16 -14.86
CA LEU A 97 17.44 12.73 -15.73
C LEU A 97 17.42 11.20 -15.87
N ILE A 98 18.58 10.59 -16.11
CA ILE A 98 18.69 9.13 -16.23
C ILE A 98 18.25 8.45 -14.93
N ALA A 99 18.73 8.90 -13.78
CA ALA A 99 18.36 8.34 -12.47
C ALA A 99 16.85 8.47 -12.19
N THR A 100 16.23 9.60 -12.57
CA THR A 100 14.80 9.80 -12.42
C THR A 100 13.99 8.91 -13.36
N GLN A 101 14.45 8.69 -14.60
CA GLN A 101 13.85 7.77 -15.55
C GLN A 101 13.92 6.31 -15.07
N GLU A 102 15.04 5.89 -14.50
CA GLU A 102 15.18 4.56 -13.90
C GLU A 102 14.22 4.38 -12.72
N SER A 103 14.11 5.39 -11.85
CA SER A 103 13.17 5.39 -10.73
C SER A 103 11.71 5.28 -11.21
N LEU A 104 11.36 5.95 -12.30
CA LEU A 104 10.04 5.83 -12.93
C LEU A 104 9.77 4.39 -13.40
N GLN A 105 10.73 3.78 -14.09
CA GLN A 105 10.59 2.40 -14.57
C GLN A 105 10.50 1.39 -13.42
N GLN A 106 11.27 1.59 -12.35
CA GLN A 106 11.20 0.75 -11.15
C GLN A 106 9.81 0.84 -10.49
N GLN A 107 9.28 2.07 -10.37
CA GLN A 107 7.96 2.28 -9.80
C GLN A 107 6.84 1.67 -10.67
N GLN A 108 6.96 1.72 -12.01
CA GLN A 108 6.03 1.04 -12.91
C GLN A 108 6.03 -0.47 -12.70
N ARG A 109 7.21 -1.08 -12.57
CA ARG A 109 7.34 -2.52 -12.28
C ARG A 109 6.75 -2.88 -10.93
N ALA A 110 7.03 -2.09 -9.89
CA ALA A 110 6.48 -2.31 -8.55
C ALA A 110 4.95 -2.24 -8.54
N LEU A 111 4.36 -1.24 -9.21
CA LEU A 111 2.91 -1.12 -9.30
C LEU A 111 2.27 -2.27 -10.09
N ASN A 112 2.88 -2.71 -11.18
CA ASN A 112 2.40 -3.86 -11.95
C ASN A 112 2.42 -5.14 -11.12
N LEU A 113 3.45 -5.33 -10.28
CA LEU A 113 3.54 -6.47 -9.37
C LEU A 113 2.40 -6.46 -8.35
N LEU A 114 2.10 -5.30 -7.73
CA LEU A 114 0.98 -5.14 -6.80
C LEU A 114 -0.38 -5.43 -7.47
N LEU A 115 -0.51 -5.12 -8.76
CA LEU A 115 -1.71 -5.38 -9.55
C LEU A 115 -1.80 -6.81 -10.10
N GLY A 116 -0.80 -7.67 -9.84
CA GLY A 116 -0.74 -9.02 -10.38
C GLY A 116 -0.57 -9.07 -11.90
N ARG A 117 -0.05 -8.01 -12.52
CA ARG A 117 0.17 -7.91 -13.97
C ARG A 117 1.61 -8.25 -14.31
N SER A 118 1.80 -9.20 -15.21
CA SER A 118 3.10 -9.42 -15.84
C SER A 118 3.24 -8.42 -16.99
N TYR A 119 4.23 -7.56 -16.96
CA TYR A 119 4.61 -6.60 -18.00
C TYR A 119 3.46 -5.90 -18.76
N GLY A 120 3.36 -4.60 -18.60
CA GLY A 120 2.46 -3.73 -19.34
C GLY A 120 2.75 -2.26 -19.00
N SER A 121 2.52 -1.35 -19.92
CA SER A 121 2.55 0.07 -19.60
C SER A 121 1.30 0.41 -18.78
N THR A 122 1.48 0.78 -17.53
CA THR A 122 0.40 1.40 -16.77
C THR A 122 0.14 2.78 -17.36
N ALA A 123 -1.09 3.06 -17.77
CA ALA A 123 -1.45 4.41 -18.22
C ALA A 123 -1.22 5.39 -17.04
N ILE A 124 -0.34 6.37 -17.27
CA ILE A 124 -0.04 7.40 -16.28
C ILE A 124 -0.94 8.58 -16.59
N ALA A 125 -1.81 8.95 -15.65
CA ALA A 125 -2.59 10.16 -15.77
C ALA A 125 -1.66 11.39 -15.74
N ALA A 126 -1.98 12.40 -16.54
CA ALA A 126 -1.19 13.64 -16.57
C ALA A 126 -1.34 14.47 -15.30
N ASP A 127 -2.48 14.33 -14.61
CA ASP A 127 -2.84 15.13 -13.44
C ASP A 127 -3.23 14.29 -12.23
N TYR A 128 -3.06 14.89 -11.03
CA TYR A 128 -3.56 14.30 -9.80
C TYR A 128 -5.08 14.32 -9.77
N PRO A 129 -5.72 13.25 -9.27
CA PRO A 129 -7.15 13.27 -9.06
C PRO A 129 -7.49 14.32 -8.01
N GLN A 130 -8.53 15.09 -8.26
CA GLN A 130 -9.10 15.96 -7.23
C GLN A 130 -9.88 15.09 -6.26
N VAL A 131 -9.33 14.90 -5.07
CA VAL A 131 -9.97 14.13 -3.99
C VAL A 131 -10.59 15.11 -3.01
N LEU A 132 -11.90 15.05 -2.86
CA LEU A 132 -12.59 15.71 -1.75
C LEU A 132 -12.29 14.91 -0.49
N LEU A 133 -11.59 15.53 0.45
CA LEU A 133 -11.36 14.91 1.76
C LEU A 133 -12.71 14.74 2.47
N PRO A 134 -13.04 13.53 2.93
CA PRO A 134 -14.23 13.33 3.72
C PRO A 134 -14.11 14.12 5.02
N LEU A 135 -15.23 14.68 5.48
CA LEU A 135 -15.30 15.29 6.81
C LEU A 135 -14.83 14.26 7.85
N ALA A 136 -13.98 14.71 8.76
CA ALA A 136 -13.50 13.88 9.85
C ALA A 136 -14.71 13.36 10.63
N GLY A 137 -14.93 12.04 10.62
CA GLY A 137 -15.96 11.39 11.42
C GLY A 137 -15.62 11.45 12.91
N LEU A 138 -16.61 11.28 13.76
CA LEU A 138 -16.40 11.10 15.20
C LEU A 138 -15.51 9.87 15.44
N ALA A 139 -14.69 9.91 16.48
CA ALA A 139 -13.73 8.84 16.81
C ALA A 139 -14.41 7.45 16.85
N ASP A 140 -15.58 7.34 17.47
CA ASP A 140 -16.37 6.10 17.54
C ASP A 140 -16.76 5.55 16.17
N GLN A 141 -17.15 6.41 15.23
CA GLN A 141 -17.51 5.98 13.88
C GLN A 141 -16.30 5.48 13.10
N THR A 142 -15.13 6.08 13.35
CA THR A 142 -13.88 5.66 12.72
C THR A 142 -13.45 4.29 13.25
N LEU A 143 -13.56 4.05 14.55
CA LEU A 143 -13.24 2.77 15.18
C LEU A 143 -14.15 1.65 14.66
N GLN A 144 -15.48 1.89 14.54
CA GLN A 144 -16.42 0.90 14.02
C GLN A 144 -16.18 0.55 12.54
N ARG A 145 -15.56 1.45 11.76
CA ARG A 145 -15.26 1.23 10.34
C ARG A 145 -13.91 0.55 10.10
N ARG A 146 -13.08 0.41 11.12
CA ARG A 146 -11.76 -0.21 11.00
C ARG A 146 -11.85 -1.73 11.10
N PRO A 147 -11.60 -2.46 10.00
CA PRO A 147 -11.74 -3.91 10.00
C PRO A 147 -10.65 -4.62 10.84
N ASP A 148 -9.47 -4.02 10.99
CA ASP A 148 -8.39 -4.53 11.87
C ASP A 148 -8.80 -4.53 13.35
N LEU A 149 -9.47 -3.47 13.81
CA LEU A 149 -9.99 -3.39 15.17
C LEU A 149 -11.16 -4.36 15.39
N LYS A 150 -12.03 -4.50 14.37
CA LYS A 150 -13.11 -5.48 14.39
C LYS A 150 -12.57 -6.91 14.50
N ALA A 151 -11.50 -7.24 13.77
CA ALA A 151 -10.85 -8.54 13.87
C ALA A 151 -10.31 -8.80 15.29
N ALA A 152 -9.60 -7.83 15.88
CA ALA A 152 -9.10 -7.95 17.25
C ALA A 152 -10.22 -8.14 18.28
N TYR A 153 -11.35 -7.44 18.12
CA TYR A 153 -12.51 -7.63 18.99
C TYR A 153 -13.09 -9.04 18.88
N LEU A 154 -13.26 -9.56 17.66
CA LEU A 154 -13.76 -10.91 17.41
C LEU A 154 -12.83 -12.00 17.94
N ALA A 155 -11.51 -11.77 17.89
CA ALA A 155 -10.53 -12.67 18.51
C ALA A 155 -10.68 -12.74 20.05
N ILE A 156 -10.96 -11.61 20.70
CA ILE A 156 -11.27 -11.56 22.12
C ILE A 156 -12.57 -12.31 22.41
N GLU A 157 -13.63 -12.08 21.65
CA GLU A 157 -14.92 -12.75 21.80
C GLU A 157 -14.77 -14.29 21.65
N ALA A 158 -14.03 -14.77 20.63
CA ALA A 158 -13.72 -16.19 20.47
C ALA A 158 -12.97 -16.76 21.68
N SER A 159 -12.03 -15.99 22.25
CA SER A 159 -11.28 -16.39 23.46
C SER A 159 -12.17 -16.48 24.69
N ASP A 160 -13.16 -15.58 24.83
CA ASP A 160 -14.12 -15.62 25.94
C ASP A 160 -15.01 -16.88 25.85
N PHE A 161 -15.48 -17.23 24.67
CA PHE A 161 -16.23 -18.49 24.45
C PHE A 161 -15.37 -19.70 24.80
N ARG A 162 -14.11 -19.76 24.37
CA ARG A 162 -13.18 -20.85 24.71
C ARG A 162 -12.91 -20.95 26.22
N THR A 163 -12.84 -19.81 26.89
CA THR A 163 -12.73 -19.77 28.36
C THR A 163 -13.97 -20.37 29.02
N SER A 164 -15.18 -20.03 28.52
CA SER A 164 -16.44 -20.61 28.96
C SER A 164 -16.46 -22.14 28.73
N VAL A 165 -16.02 -22.61 27.57
CA VAL A 165 -15.89 -24.05 27.26
C VAL A 165 -14.97 -24.74 28.28
N ALA A 166 -13.81 -24.19 28.56
CA ALA A 166 -12.85 -24.74 29.52
C ALA A 166 -13.44 -24.88 30.94
N TYR A 167 -14.24 -23.90 31.39
CA TYR A 167 -14.96 -24.02 32.65
C TYR A 167 -16.04 -25.12 32.61
N LYS A 168 -16.77 -25.26 31.50
CA LYS A 168 -17.81 -26.26 31.32
C LYS A 168 -17.26 -27.70 31.17
N GLU A 169 -16.00 -27.84 30.75
CA GLU A 169 -15.30 -29.13 30.74
C GLU A 169 -15.07 -29.75 32.14
N MET A 170 -15.10 -28.90 33.19
CA MET A 170 -15.01 -29.37 34.57
C MET A 170 -16.34 -29.97 35.08
N LEU A 171 -17.44 -29.83 34.32
CA LEU A 171 -18.77 -30.31 34.67
C LEU A 171 -18.97 -31.74 34.13
N PRO A 172 -19.79 -32.60 34.77
CA PRO A 172 -20.02 -33.98 34.30
C PRO A 172 -20.75 -33.97 32.95
N SER A 173 -20.26 -34.75 31.98
CA SER A 173 -20.89 -34.95 30.68
C SER A 173 -21.94 -36.09 30.77
N ILE A 174 -23.07 -35.91 30.09
CA ILE A 174 -24.13 -36.91 30.00
C ILE A 174 -24.24 -37.34 28.52
N SER A 175 -23.90 -38.59 28.22
CA SER A 175 -24.05 -39.21 26.89
C SER A 175 -25.18 -40.22 26.87
N LEU A 176 -25.96 -40.23 25.79
CA LEU A 176 -26.96 -41.22 25.50
C LEU A 176 -26.46 -42.14 24.39
N GLU A 177 -26.20 -43.41 24.72
CA GLU A 177 -25.87 -44.43 23.74
C GLU A 177 -27.09 -45.34 23.51
N ALA A 178 -27.56 -45.43 22.25
CA ALA A 178 -28.56 -46.39 21.84
C ALA A 178 -27.88 -47.47 20.96
N ALA A 179 -27.75 -48.69 21.45
CA ALA A 179 -27.34 -49.84 20.68
C ALA A 179 -28.59 -50.58 20.14
N LEU A 180 -28.75 -50.61 18.84
CA LEU A 180 -29.69 -51.50 18.16
C LEU A 180 -29.01 -52.85 17.91
N SER A 181 -29.40 -53.87 18.64
CA SER A 181 -28.98 -55.26 18.45
C SER A 181 -29.95 -56.00 17.52
#